data_2edf7186f5110de440a7d43ac065052f
#
_entry.id   2edf7186f5110de440a7d43ac065052f
#
_cell.length_a   1.000
_cell.length_b   1.000
_cell.length_c   1.000
_cell.angle_alpha   90.00
_cell.angle_beta   90.00
_cell.angle_gamma   90.00
#
_symmetry.space_group_name_H-M   'P 1'
#
loop_
_entity.id
_entity.type
_entity.pdbx_description
1 polymer ?
#
loop_
_entity_poly.entity_id
_entity_poly.type
_entity_poly.pdbx_seq_one_letter_code
_entity_poly.pdbx_strand_id
1 'polypeptide(L)'
;PKRYFVSSDFRIGRFGDNESDLILQDVVEGNILQMVGSVIGLLRSKYLLTPIHYEGLVRVEQLEIPEEALREAVCNAIVHRDYMGVHTQMKIYNDRVTLWNAGCLPEGFDQETLFGEHASQPRNRNIANAFYKAGFIETWGMGINKIRQSLKQSGLKDVKIEENCGGTMLTIFRSDTVNDTVNDTVNDTVNDTVNDTVNDTVNLSELSKRQKDICSLIQTNTNITTAQMAASLKISVSTLRRELSELQKAEIVKRVGSDKKGHWIIETP
;
A
#
# COMPACT_ATOMS: atom_id res chain seq x y z
N PRO A 1 -1.08 -18.73 22.84
CA PRO A 1 -0.12 -19.29 21.88
C PRO A 1 1.32 -19.04 22.29
N LYS A 2 1.71 -17.82 22.63
CA LYS A 2 3.10 -17.39 22.94
C LYS A 2 3.83 -18.23 24.01
N ARG A 3 3.09 -18.87 24.93
CA ARG A 3 3.68 -19.78 25.95
C ARG A 3 4.35 -21.01 25.31
N TYR A 4 3.82 -21.47 24.17
CA TYR A 4 4.29 -22.69 23.49
C TYR A 4 4.97 -22.38 22.16
N PHE A 5 4.55 -21.26 21.53
CA PHE A 5 5.03 -20.80 20.21
C PHE A 5 5.43 -19.33 20.34
N VAL A 6 6.71 -19.09 20.62
CA VAL A 6 7.25 -17.76 20.92
C VAL A 6 6.97 -16.76 19.80
N SER A 7 7.02 -17.22 18.54
CA SER A 7 6.82 -16.40 17.36
C SER A 7 5.40 -16.46 16.81
N SER A 8 4.38 -16.74 17.64
CA SER A 8 2.98 -16.84 17.17
C SER A 8 2.30 -15.50 16.93
N ASP A 9 3.01 -14.39 17.07
CA ASP A 9 2.55 -13.05 16.79
C ASP A 9 2.43 -12.77 15.26
N PHE A 10 1.66 -11.73 14.93
CA PHE A 10 1.49 -11.19 13.60
C PHE A 10 2.00 -9.75 13.61
N ARG A 11 2.96 -9.42 12.78
CA ARG A 11 3.57 -8.10 12.71
C ARG A 11 3.12 -7.36 11.47
N ILE A 12 2.76 -6.09 11.63
CA ILE A 12 2.35 -5.21 10.55
C ILE A 12 3.30 -4.03 10.56
N GLY A 13 3.87 -3.69 9.41
CA GLY A 13 4.74 -2.52 9.24
C GLY A 13 4.37 -1.71 8.02
N ARG A 14 4.33 -0.38 8.16
CA ARG A 14 4.25 0.57 7.05
C ARG A 14 5.65 1.02 6.70
N PHE A 15 5.98 0.94 5.42
CA PHE A 15 7.27 1.34 4.88
C PHE A 15 7.10 2.55 3.95
N GLY A 16 8.14 3.39 3.91
CA GLY A 16 8.23 4.52 3.00
C GLY A 16 8.63 4.11 1.58
N ASP A 17 9.24 5.05 0.88
CA ASP A 17 9.71 4.82 -0.49
C ASP A 17 10.85 3.80 -0.57
N ASN A 18 11.63 3.67 0.52
CA ASN A 18 12.65 2.65 0.66
C ASN A 18 12.16 1.48 1.50
N GLU A 19 12.49 0.25 1.10
CA GLU A 19 12.11 -0.99 1.80
C GLU A 19 12.67 -1.12 3.22
N SER A 20 13.65 -0.29 3.59
CA SER A 20 14.25 -0.21 4.93
C SER A 20 13.70 0.93 5.79
N ASP A 21 12.85 1.80 5.23
CA ASP A 21 12.29 2.95 5.93
C ASP A 21 10.97 2.59 6.62
N LEU A 22 11.07 2.05 7.84
CA LEU A 22 9.92 1.67 8.65
C LEU A 22 9.30 2.92 9.30
N ILE A 23 8.11 3.32 8.85
CA ILE A 23 7.39 4.51 9.35
C ILE A 23 6.64 4.20 10.64
N LEU A 24 5.93 3.07 10.68
CA LEU A 24 5.20 2.63 11.86
C LEU A 24 5.04 1.11 11.88
N GLN A 25 4.83 0.55 13.07
CA GLN A 25 4.61 -0.89 13.23
C GLN A 25 3.64 -1.20 14.37
N ASP A 26 2.97 -2.35 14.24
CA ASP A 26 2.16 -2.95 15.28
C ASP A 26 2.43 -4.45 15.39
N VAL A 27 2.19 -4.99 16.58
CA VAL A 27 2.28 -6.42 16.85
C VAL A 27 0.95 -6.91 17.40
N VAL A 28 0.34 -7.87 16.70
CA VAL A 28 -0.91 -8.51 17.12
C VAL A 28 -0.60 -9.86 17.75
N GLU A 29 -0.98 -10.00 19.01
CA GLU A 29 -0.77 -11.18 19.83
C GLU A 29 -2.09 -11.74 20.36
N GLY A 30 -2.06 -12.94 20.89
CA GLY A 30 -3.21 -13.52 21.60
C GLY A 30 -3.87 -14.68 20.89
N ASN A 31 -5.19 -14.74 20.97
CA ASN A 31 -5.98 -15.82 20.39
C ASN A 31 -6.00 -15.70 18.86
N ILE A 32 -5.68 -16.79 18.17
CA ILE A 32 -5.59 -16.83 16.70
C ILE A 32 -6.93 -16.51 16.01
N LEU A 33 -8.08 -16.82 16.60
CA LEU A 33 -9.39 -16.46 16.06
C LEU A 33 -9.66 -14.95 16.18
N GLN A 34 -9.26 -14.33 17.28
CA GLN A 34 -9.37 -12.89 17.49
C GLN A 34 -8.34 -12.12 16.66
N MET A 35 -7.19 -12.73 16.38
CA MET A 35 -6.11 -12.12 15.61
C MET A 35 -6.57 -11.65 14.23
N VAL A 36 -7.41 -12.42 13.53
CA VAL A 36 -7.97 -12.02 12.23
C VAL A 36 -8.69 -10.68 12.34
N GLY A 37 -9.64 -10.56 13.26
CA GLY A 37 -10.39 -9.32 13.47
C GLY A 37 -9.50 -8.14 13.89
N SER A 38 -8.50 -8.40 14.75
CA SER A 38 -7.56 -7.38 15.19
C SER A 38 -6.67 -6.87 14.05
N VAL A 39 -6.17 -7.77 13.20
CA VAL A 39 -5.38 -7.40 12.02
C VAL A 39 -6.23 -6.57 11.05
N ILE A 40 -7.44 -7.03 10.70
CA ILE A 40 -8.35 -6.29 9.79
C ILE A 40 -8.72 -4.93 10.38
N GLY A 41 -9.00 -4.85 11.68
CA GLY A 41 -9.28 -3.59 12.36
C GLY A 41 -8.13 -2.59 12.28
N LEU A 42 -6.88 -3.04 12.48
CA LEU A 42 -5.69 -2.21 12.32
C LEU A 42 -5.48 -1.77 10.87
N LEU A 43 -5.65 -2.68 9.90
CA LEU A 43 -5.54 -2.35 8.49
C LEU A 43 -6.51 -1.23 8.10
N ARG A 44 -7.79 -1.33 8.53
CA ARG A 44 -8.82 -0.34 8.25
C ARG A 44 -8.56 1.01 8.92
N SER A 45 -8.13 1.00 10.19
CA SER A 45 -8.03 2.22 10.98
C SER A 45 -6.71 2.97 10.84
N LYS A 46 -5.63 2.30 10.38
CA LYS A 46 -4.28 2.84 10.52
C LYS A 46 -3.41 2.68 9.28
N TYR A 47 -3.61 1.64 8.48
CA TYR A 47 -2.65 1.26 7.45
C TYR A 47 -3.13 1.45 6.02
N LEU A 48 -4.42 1.24 5.78
CA LEU A 48 -5.00 1.31 4.44
C LEU A 48 -5.95 2.49 4.34
N LEU A 49 -6.07 3.00 3.12
CA LEU A 49 -6.99 4.09 2.83
C LEU A 49 -8.41 3.56 2.65
N THR A 50 -9.36 4.39 3.02
CA THR A 50 -10.79 4.18 2.77
C THR A 50 -11.29 5.33 1.90
N PRO A 51 -11.04 5.29 0.58
CA PRO A 51 -11.52 6.32 -0.33
C PRO A 51 -13.03 6.47 -0.24
N ILE A 52 -13.48 7.72 -0.29
CA ILE A 52 -14.89 8.08 -0.33
C ILE A 52 -15.28 8.28 -1.79
N HIS A 53 -16.31 7.58 -2.25
CA HIS A 53 -16.92 7.85 -3.54
C HIS A 53 -18.44 7.92 -3.40
N TYR A 54 -19.12 8.38 -4.44
CA TYR A 54 -20.57 8.51 -4.43
C TYR A 54 -21.18 7.60 -5.49
N GLU A 55 -22.14 6.77 -5.09
CA GLU A 55 -23.01 6.03 -5.98
C GLU A 55 -24.37 6.75 -6.05
N GLY A 56 -24.52 7.60 -7.06
CA GLY A 56 -25.64 8.54 -7.12
C GLY A 56 -25.56 9.56 -5.99
N LEU A 57 -26.52 9.55 -5.07
CA LEU A 57 -26.57 10.42 -3.89
C LEU A 57 -26.02 9.75 -2.61
N VAL A 58 -25.62 8.49 -2.69
CA VAL A 58 -25.16 7.71 -1.52
C VAL A 58 -23.66 7.77 -1.43
N ARG A 59 -23.15 8.24 -0.28
CA ARG A 59 -21.72 8.17 0.05
C ARG A 59 -21.34 6.71 0.35
N VAL A 60 -20.33 6.22 -0.34
CA VAL A 60 -19.77 4.88 -0.16
C VAL A 60 -18.33 5.02 0.32
N GLU A 61 -17.99 4.33 1.40
CA GLU A 61 -16.64 4.21 1.92
C GLU A 61 -16.17 2.78 1.72
N GLN A 62 -15.20 2.58 0.87
CA GLN A 62 -14.68 1.25 0.57
C GLN A 62 -13.17 1.25 0.80
N LEU A 63 -12.66 0.20 1.46
CA LEU A 63 -11.23 0.02 1.58
C LEU A 63 -10.57 -0.10 0.20
N GLU A 64 -9.42 0.52 0.03
CA GLU A 64 -8.64 0.45 -1.22
C GLU A 64 -8.30 -0.98 -1.65
N ILE A 65 -8.16 -1.90 -0.70
CA ILE A 65 -8.08 -3.35 -0.93
C ILE A 65 -9.32 -3.98 -0.31
N PRO A 66 -10.08 -4.80 -1.04
CA PRO A 66 -11.28 -5.42 -0.51
C PRO A 66 -11.03 -6.17 0.78
N GLU A 67 -11.87 -5.93 1.79
CA GLU A 67 -11.74 -6.57 3.10
C GLU A 67 -11.82 -8.09 3.02
N GLU A 68 -12.64 -8.62 2.10
CA GLU A 68 -12.74 -10.06 1.87
C GLU A 68 -11.40 -10.66 1.43
N ALA A 69 -10.68 -10.00 0.51
CA ALA A 69 -9.36 -10.44 0.06
C ALA A 69 -8.34 -10.41 1.20
N LEU A 70 -8.35 -9.34 2.01
CA LEU A 70 -7.46 -9.21 3.17
C LEU A 70 -7.76 -10.27 4.24
N ARG A 71 -9.03 -10.48 4.56
CA ARG A 71 -9.47 -11.47 5.54
C ARG A 71 -9.05 -12.87 5.12
N GLU A 72 -9.27 -13.23 3.86
CA GLU A 72 -8.89 -14.54 3.33
C GLU A 72 -7.36 -14.72 3.35
N ALA A 73 -6.59 -13.70 2.96
CA ALA A 73 -5.13 -13.73 3.02
C ALA A 73 -4.61 -13.91 4.46
N VAL A 74 -5.18 -13.20 5.43
CA VAL A 74 -4.81 -13.32 6.86
C VAL A 74 -5.18 -14.70 7.41
N CYS A 75 -6.37 -15.22 7.10
CA CYS A 75 -6.78 -16.58 7.48
C CYS A 75 -5.82 -17.63 6.92
N ASN A 76 -5.48 -17.54 5.63
CA ASN A 76 -4.53 -18.44 4.98
C ASN A 76 -3.14 -18.38 5.64
N ALA A 77 -2.65 -17.18 5.94
CA ALA A 77 -1.37 -17.03 6.61
C ALA A 77 -1.36 -17.71 7.98
N ILE A 78 -2.43 -17.59 8.78
CA ILE A 78 -2.53 -18.20 10.11
C ILE A 78 -2.66 -19.74 10.01
N VAL A 79 -3.46 -20.23 9.05
CA VAL A 79 -3.74 -21.66 8.88
C VAL A 79 -2.53 -22.41 8.31
N HIS A 80 -1.78 -21.79 7.39
CA HIS A 80 -0.71 -22.46 6.64
C HIS A 80 0.70 -22.18 7.15
N ARG A 81 0.90 -21.25 8.11
CA ARG A 81 2.23 -20.94 8.63
C ARG A 81 2.86 -22.14 9.36
N ASP A 82 4.19 -22.17 9.36
CA ASP A 82 4.95 -22.99 10.28
C ASP A 82 5.08 -22.27 11.64
N TYR A 83 4.47 -22.83 12.68
CA TYR A 83 4.51 -22.26 14.03
C TYR A 83 5.84 -22.46 14.77
N MET A 84 6.73 -23.29 14.23
CA MET A 84 8.10 -23.42 14.72
C MET A 84 9.03 -22.38 14.08
N GLY A 85 8.58 -21.73 13.02
CA GLY A 85 9.31 -20.66 12.34
C GLY A 85 9.16 -19.30 13.00
N VAL A 86 9.56 -18.25 12.28
CA VAL A 86 9.45 -16.86 12.72
C VAL A 86 8.02 -16.33 12.55
N HIS A 87 7.74 -15.17 13.14
CA HIS A 87 6.44 -14.51 13.10
C HIS A 87 5.97 -14.20 11.68
N THR A 88 4.64 -14.15 11.50
CA THR A 88 4.03 -13.66 10.25
C THR A 88 4.29 -12.17 10.10
N GLN A 89 4.64 -11.73 8.90
CA GLN A 89 4.95 -10.33 8.60
C GLN A 89 4.06 -9.82 7.48
N MET A 90 3.38 -8.71 7.73
CA MET A 90 2.69 -7.94 6.73
C MET A 90 3.41 -6.61 6.56
N LYS A 91 3.87 -6.33 5.35
CA LYS A 91 4.54 -5.08 5.02
C LYS A 91 3.67 -4.30 4.03
N ILE A 92 3.43 -3.04 4.33
CA ILE A 92 2.59 -2.17 3.54
C ILE A 92 3.47 -1.09 2.94
N TYR A 93 3.56 -1.09 1.61
CA TYR A 93 4.29 -0.13 0.79
C TYR A 93 3.31 0.82 0.10
N ASN A 94 3.82 1.80 -0.60
CA ASN A 94 2.99 2.71 -1.38
C ASN A 94 2.25 2.02 -2.52
N ASP A 95 2.88 1.04 -3.17
CA ASP A 95 2.42 0.33 -4.37
C ASP A 95 1.86 -1.07 -4.10
N ARG A 96 2.14 -1.66 -2.93
CA ARG A 96 1.77 -3.05 -2.62
C ARG A 96 1.64 -3.34 -1.13
N VAL A 97 0.95 -4.41 -0.82
CA VAL A 97 0.95 -5.07 0.48
C VAL A 97 1.54 -6.46 0.31
N THR A 98 2.55 -6.80 1.10
CA THR A 98 3.11 -8.15 1.13
C THR A 98 2.78 -8.84 2.44
N LEU A 99 2.41 -10.10 2.39
CA LEU A 99 2.13 -10.94 3.54
C LEU A 99 3.01 -12.19 3.45
N TRP A 100 3.97 -12.27 4.35
CA TRP A 100 4.91 -13.38 4.43
C TRP A 100 4.66 -14.21 5.69
N ASN A 101 4.66 -15.53 5.56
CA ASN A 101 4.65 -16.45 6.68
C ASN A 101 5.66 -17.59 6.48
N ALA A 102 6.25 -18.06 7.57
CA ALA A 102 7.13 -19.22 7.57
C ALA A 102 6.41 -20.47 7.04
N GLY A 103 7.13 -21.30 6.29
CA GLY A 103 6.64 -22.52 5.68
C GLY A 103 6.40 -22.40 4.19
N CYS A 104 7.02 -23.29 3.43
CA CYS A 104 6.85 -23.40 1.97
C CYS A 104 5.47 -23.94 1.60
N LEU A 105 5.11 -23.84 0.34
CA LEU A 105 3.93 -24.50 -0.21
C LEU A 105 4.04 -26.03 -0.05
N PRO A 106 2.92 -26.76 -0.08
CA PRO A 106 2.98 -28.23 -0.14
C PRO A 106 3.77 -28.70 -1.36
N GLU A 107 4.40 -29.86 -1.27
CA GLU A 107 5.14 -30.44 -2.38
C GLU A 107 4.26 -30.55 -3.64
N GLY A 108 4.78 -30.10 -4.78
CA GLY A 108 4.07 -30.07 -6.05
C GLY A 108 3.10 -28.90 -6.21
N PHE A 109 3.05 -27.97 -5.26
CA PHE A 109 2.26 -26.74 -5.38
C PHE A 109 3.15 -25.56 -5.80
N ASP A 110 2.65 -24.84 -6.80
CA ASP A 110 3.16 -23.54 -7.24
C ASP A 110 2.01 -22.55 -7.39
N GLN A 111 2.29 -21.36 -7.88
CA GLN A 111 1.25 -20.36 -8.09
C GLN A 111 0.18 -20.84 -9.07
N GLU A 112 0.55 -21.56 -10.13
CA GLU A 112 -0.37 -22.03 -11.15
C GLU A 112 -1.34 -23.07 -10.56
N THR A 113 -0.81 -24.00 -9.79
CA THR A 113 -1.60 -25.00 -9.05
C THR A 113 -2.56 -24.33 -8.06
N LEU A 114 -2.10 -23.31 -7.33
CA LEU A 114 -2.95 -22.57 -6.38
C LEU A 114 -4.07 -21.78 -7.06
N PHE A 115 -3.88 -21.37 -8.31
CA PHE A 115 -4.89 -20.67 -9.11
C PHE A 115 -5.85 -21.62 -9.82
N GLY A 116 -5.46 -22.88 -9.96
CA GLY A 116 -6.27 -23.96 -10.51
C GLY A 116 -7.20 -24.59 -9.49
N GLU A 117 -7.83 -25.68 -9.91
CA GLU A 117 -8.64 -26.55 -9.03
C GLU A 117 -7.70 -27.46 -8.22
N HIS A 118 -7.76 -27.37 -6.90
CA HIS A 118 -6.95 -28.20 -6.02
C HIS A 118 -7.68 -28.50 -4.70
N ALA A 119 -7.32 -29.62 -4.07
CA ALA A 119 -7.81 -29.94 -2.74
C ALA A 119 -7.13 -29.07 -1.67
N SER A 120 -7.88 -28.66 -0.65
CA SER A 120 -7.32 -27.94 0.51
C SER A 120 -6.33 -28.82 1.27
N GLN A 121 -5.10 -28.38 1.41
CA GLN A 121 -4.03 -29.06 2.15
C GLN A 121 -3.48 -28.16 3.28
N PRO A 122 -4.26 -27.92 4.36
CA PRO A 122 -3.80 -27.05 5.45
C PRO A 122 -2.63 -27.66 6.21
N ARG A 123 -1.56 -26.89 6.42
CA ARG A 123 -0.42 -27.29 7.27
C ARG A 123 -0.88 -27.59 8.69
N ASN A 124 -1.76 -26.77 9.23
CA ASN A 124 -2.28 -26.88 10.58
C ASN A 124 -3.75 -27.32 10.59
N ARG A 125 -4.01 -28.63 10.41
CA ARG A 125 -5.37 -29.18 10.29
C ARG A 125 -6.29 -28.82 11.46
N ASN A 126 -5.78 -28.81 12.69
CA ASN A 126 -6.59 -28.46 13.87
C ASN A 126 -6.97 -26.99 13.87
N ILE A 127 -6.08 -26.09 13.42
CA ILE A 127 -6.36 -24.67 13.28
C ILE A 127 -7.37 -24.46 12.16
N ALA A 128 -7.17 -25.11 11.00
CA ALA A 128 -8.14 -25.06 9.90
C ALA A 128 -9.53 -25.51 10.34
N ASN A 129 -9.65 -26.60 11.08
CA ASN A 129 -10.93 -27.09 11.60
C ASN A 129 -11.56 -26.09 12.58
N ALA A 130 -10.78 -25.44 13.45
CA ALA A 130 -11.27 -24.40 14.35
C ALA A 130 -11.79 -23.19 13.57
N PHE A 131 -11.05 -22.74 12.54
CA PHE A 131 -11.44 -21.63 11.66
C PHE A 131 -12.69 -21.95 10.85
N TYR A 132 -12.81 -23.19 10.34
CA TYR A 132 -14.01 -23.66 9.66
C TYR A 132 -15.24 -23.62 10.58
N LYS A 133 -15.14 -24.19 11.80
CA LYS A 133 -16.22 -24.17 12.79
C LYS A 133 -16.62 -22.76 13.24
N ALA A 134 -15.66 -21.86 13.24
CA ALA A 134 -15.90 -20.44 13.56
C ALA A 134 -16.45 -19.64 12.35
N GLY A 135 -16.60 -20.25 11.17
CA GLY A 135 -17.13 -19.60 9.98
C GLY A 135 -16.13 -18.66 9.27
N PHE A 136 -14.82 -18.77 9.57
CA PHE A 136 -13.82 -17.93 8.94
C PHE A 136 -13.38 -18.43 7.57
N ILE A 137 -13.30 -19.74 7.37
CA ILE A 137 -12.85 -20.36 6.12
C ILE A 137 -13.79 -21.46 5.64
N GLU A 138 -13.69 -21.79 4.38
CA GLU A 138 -14.30 -22.98 3.76
C GLU A 138 -13.22 -24.06 3.53
N THR A 139 -13.64 -25.30 3.23
CA THR A 139 -12.74 -26.45 3.15
C THR A 139 -12.47 -26.91 1.71
N TRP A 140 -12.87 -26.13 0.71
CA TRP A 140 -12.87 -26.55 -0.69
C TRP A 140 -11.68 -26.09 -1.52
N GLY A 141 -10.62 -25.52 -0.91
CA GLY A 141 -9.44 -25.03 -1.63
C GLY A 141 -9.68 -23.73 -2.43
N MET A 142 -10.79 -23.03 -2.19
CA MET A 142 -11.21 -21.88 -2.99
C MET A 142 -10.68 -20.53 -2.48
N GLY A 143 -9.91 -20.51 -1.40
CA GLY A 143 -9.50 -19.25 -0.73
C GLY A 143 -8.72 -18.30 -1.65
N ILE A 144 -7.75 -18.81 -2.37
CA ILE A 144 -6.94 -18.00 -3.32
C ILE A 144 -7.82 -17.45 -4.45
N ASN A 145 -8.74 -18.25 -4.97
CA ASN A 145 -9.66 -17.83 -6.02
C ASN A 145 -10.63 -16.74 -5.53
N LYS A 146 -11.04 -16.76 -4.26
CA LYS A 146 -11.84 -15.68 -3.65
C LYS A 146 -11.05 -14.39 -3.58
N ILE A 147 -9.77 -14.43 -3.15
CA ILE A 147 -8.88 -13.26 -3.17
C ILE A 147 -8.83 -12.69 -4.58
N ARG A 148 -8.52 -13.50 -5.59
CA ARG A 148 -8.41 -13.09 -6.99
C ARG A 148 -9.70 -12.46 -7.53
N GLN A 149 -10.84 -13.09 -7.25
CA GLN A 149 -12.14 -12.61 -7.68
C GLN A 149 -12.47 -11.25 -7.05
N SER A 150 -12.23 -11.10 -5.76
CA SER A 150 -12.47 -9.87 -5.02
C SER A 150 -11.59 -8.72 -5.52
N LEU A 151 -10.29 -8.98 -5.77
CA LEU A 151 -9.37 -8.01 -6.35
C LEU A 151 -9.81 -7.60 -7.76
N LYS A 152 -10.17 -8.55 -8.61
CA LYS A 152 -10.65 -8.29 -9.98
C LYS A 152 -11.91 -7.43 -10.00
N GLN A 153 -12.87 -7.69 -9.10
CA GLN A 153 -14.10 -6.89 -8.99
C GLN A 153 -13.82 -5.44 -8.59
N SER A 154 -12.75 -5.20 -7.86
CA SER A 154 -12.30 -3.87 -7.45
C SER A 154 -11.31 -3.22 -8.44
N GLY A 155 -11.09 -3.83 -9.60
CA GLY A 155 -10.19 -3.30 -10.63
C GLY A 155 -8.71 -3.37 -10.27
N LEU A 156 -8.33 -4.14 -9.25
CA LEU A 156 -6.95 -4.32 -8.83
C LEU A 156 -6.25 -5.43 -9.65
N LYS A 157 -4.92 -5.36 -9.69
CA LYS A 157 -4.08 -6.38 -10.31
C LYS A 157 -4.24 -7.71 -9.57
N ASP A 158 -4.02 -8.83 -10.28
CA ASP A 158 -4.08 -10.15 -9.69
C ASP A 158 -2.99 -10.33 -8.61
N VAL A 159 -3.27 -11.18 -7.63
CA VAL A 159 -2.34 -11.49 -6.54
C VAL A 159 -1.14 -12.27 -7.07
N LYS A 160 0.05 -12.01 -6.49
CA LYS A 160 1.24 -12.83 -6.73
C LYS A 160 1.52 -13.68 -5.49
N ILE A 161 1.82 -14.96 -5.69
CA ILE A 161 2.21 -15.88 -4.62
C ILE A 161 3.53 -16.53 -5.01
N GLU A 162 4.51 -16.50 -4.11
CA GLU A 162 5.83 -17.06 -4.35
C GLU A 162 6.44 -17.60 -3.06
N GLU A 163 7.37 -18.54 -3.20
CA GLU A 163 8.22 -18.96 -2.10
C GLU A 163 9.40 -17.99 -1.96
N ASN A 164 9.63 -17.52 -0.76
CA ASN A 164 10.71 -16.59 -0.46
C ASN A 164 11.29 -16.85 0.93
N CYS A 165 12.61 -17.00 1.03
CA CYS A 165 13.33 -17.15 2.29
C CYS A 165 12.76 -18.24 3.22
N GLY A 166 12.39 -19.41 2.68
CA GLY A 166 11.83 -20.53 3.47
C GLY A 166 10.40 -20.31 3.95
N GLY A 167 9.69 -19.38 3.35
CA GLY A 167 8.29 -19.07 3.61
C GLY A 167 7.51 -18.82 2.32
N THR A 168 6.22 -18.60 2.49
CA THR A 168 5.30 -18.23 1.41
C THR A 168 5.00 -16.73 1.51
N MET A 169 5.17 -16.01 0.40
CA MET A 169 4.86 -14.60 0.27
C MET A 169 3.70 -14.39 -0.68
N LEU A 170 2.67 -13.71 -0.20
CA LEU A 170 1.54 -13.23 -0.97
C LEU A 170 1.66 -11.72 -1.16
N THR A 171 1.55 -11.24 -2.41
CA THR A 171 1.61 -9.81 -2.74
C THR A 171 0.31 -9.37 -3.36
N ILE A 172 -0.32 -8.33 -2.78
CA ILE A 172 -1.47 -7.62 -3.33
C ILE A 172 -0.98 -6.25 -3.79
N PHE A 173 -1.23 -5.91 -5.05
CA PHE A 173 -0.87 -4.61 -5.62
C PHE A 173 -1.96 -3.59 -5.30
N ARG A 174 -1.56 -2.40 -4.90
CA ARG A 174 -2.46 -1.27 -4.66
C ARG A 174 -2.74 -0.56 -5.98
N SER A 175 -3.81 0.23 -6.02
CA SER A 175 -4.11 1.06 -7.20
C SER A 175 -3.06 2.16 -7.35
N ASP A 176 -2.64 2.46 -8.58
CA ASP A 176 -1.69 3.54 -8.86
C ASP A 176 -2.24 4.92 -8.45
N THR A 177 -3.57 5.07 -8.36
CA THR A 177 -4.24 6.29 -7.89
C THR A 177 -4.08 6.55 -6.38
N VAL A 178 -3.71 5.51 -5.60
CA VAL A 178 -3.54 5.64 -4.14
C VAL A 178 -2.21 6.31 -3.79
N ASN A 179 -1.23 6.29 -4.68
CA ASN A 179 0.06 6.92 -4.44
C ASN A 179 -0.02 8.46 -4.34
N ASP A 180 -1.06 9.08 -4.90
CA ASP A 180 -1.23 10.54 -4.87
C ASP A 180 -1.90 11.06 -3.60
N THR A 181 -2.66 10.22 -2.87
CA THR A 181 -3.48 10.66 -1.73
C THR A 181 -2.86 10.41 -0.35
N VAL A 182 -1.90 9.51 -0.21
CA VAL A 182 -1.35 9.12 1.11
C VAL A 182 -0.40 10.16 1.71
N ASN A 183 0.17 11.03 0.87
CA ASN A 183 1.05 12.09 1.36
C ASN A 183 0.34 13.33 1.89
N ASP A 184 -0.98 13.47 1.67
CA ASP A 184 -1.74 14.68 2.06
C ASP A 184 -2.51 14.54 3.38
N THR A 185 -2.70 13.34 3.94
CA THR A 185 -3.62 13.13 5.07
C THR A 185 -2.96 13.15 6.47
N VAL A 186 -1.65 13.31 6.58
CA VAL A 186 -0.98 13.34 7.90
C VAL A 186 -0.73 14.76 8.42
N ASN A 187 -0.94 15.80 7.62
CA ASN A 187 -0.59 17.17 8.05
C ASN A 187 -1.54 18.28 7.58
N ASP A 188 -2.86 18.07 7.51
CA ASP A 188 -3.75 19.23 7.40
C ASP A 188 -5.11 18.98 8.03
N THR A 189 -5.22 19.24 9.31
CA THR A 189 -6.43 19.83 9.88
C THR A 189 -6.34 21.34 9.70
N VAL A 190 -7.32 21.88 9.02
CA VAL A 190 -7.80 23.27 8.97
C VAL A 190 -7.69 23.95 7.60
N ASN A 191 -8.89 24.15 7.06
CA ASN A 191 -9.43 25.19 6.18
C ASN A 191 -9.35 25.08 4.66
N ASP A 192 -10.55 24.88 4.19
CA ASP A 192 -11.42 25.62 3.24
C ASP A 192 -11.34 25.37 1.74
N THR A 193 -12.43 24.74 1.35
CA THR A 193 -13.42 24.99 0.27
C THR A 193 -12.97 25.37 -1.17
N VAL A 194 -13.46 24.53 -2.05
CA VAL A 194 -14.25 24.77 -3.30
C VAL A 194 -13.55 24.92 -4.64
N ASN A 195 -13.97 24.00 -5.52
CA ASN A 195 -14.24 24.05 -6.98
C ASN A 195 -13.15 23.73 -7.99
N ASP A 196 -13.42 22.62 -8.62
CA ASP A 196 -14.01 22.27 -9.94
C ASP A 196 -13.11 22.26 -11.18
N THR A 197 -13.12 21.05 -11.75
CA THR A 197 -13.25 20.65 -13.19
C THR A 197 -12.26 21.07 -14.27
N VAL A 198 -11.66 20.04 -14.86
CA VAL A 198 -11.58 19.62 -16.29
C VAL A 198 -10.68 20.36 -17.31
N ASN A 199 -9.76 19.53 -17.89
CA ASN A 199 -9.24 19.46 -19.26
C ASN A 199 -8.28 20.50 -19.85
N ASP A 200 -7.13 19.87 -20.21
CA ASP A 200 -6.33 19.99 -21.45
C ASP A 200 -5.97 21.38 -22.01
N THR A 201 -4.70 21.48 -22.20
CA THR A 201 -3.81 22.49 -22.79
C THR A 201 -3.13 23.42 -21.79
N VAL A 202 -1.81 23.15 -21.66
CA VAL A 202 -0.95 23.81 -20.68
C VAL A 202 -0.78 25.29 -21.01
N ASN A 203 -1.60 26.10 -20.39
CA ASN A 203 -1.38 27.56 -20.28
C ASN A 203 -0.83 27.86 -18.87
N LEU A 204 0.13 28.74 -18.75
CA LEU A 204 0.68 29.24 -17.48
C LEU A 204 -0.37 29.69 -16.47
N SER A 205 -1.62 29.90 -16.90
CA SER A 205 -2.77 30.21 -16.06
C SER A 205 -3.28 29.00 -15.25
N GLU A 206 -2.96 27.77 -15.62
CA GLU A 206 -3.50 26.54 -15.04
C GLU A 206 -2.60 25.86 -13.98
N LEU A 207 -1.42 26.44 -13.77
CA LEU A 207 -0.52 25.94 -12.74
C LEU A 207 -1.16 26.08 -11.35
N SER A 208 -1.06 25.03 -10.54
CA SER A 208 -1.46 25.06 -9.14
C SER A 208 -0.76 26.21 -8.43
N LYS A 209 -1.34 26.73 -7.35
CA LYS A 209 -0.73 27.80 -6.54
C LYS A 209 0.71 27.42 -6.14
N ARG A 210 0.92 26.17 -5.77
CA ARG A 210 2.24 25.64 -5.37
C ARG A 210 3.24 25.63 -6.51
N GLN A 211 2.84 25.25 -7.70
CA GLN A 211 3.69 25.28 -8.91
C GLN A 211 4.05 26.69 -9.32
N LYS A 212 3.13 27.65 -9.17
CA LYS A 212 3.39 29.08 -9.38
C LYS A 212 4.41 29.62 -8.38
N ASP A 213 4.31 29.22 -7.11
CA ASP A 213 5.25 29.61 -6.06
C ASP A 213 6.67 29.01 -6.32
N ILE A 214 6.75 27.77 -6.81
CA ILE A 214 8.01 27.13 -7.22
C ILE A 214 8.64 27.90 -8.39
N CYS A 215 7.89 28.22 -9.43
CA CYS A 215 8.37 29.02 -10.55
C CYS A 215 8.87 30.40 -10.10
N SER A 216 8.15 31.06 -9.20
CA SER A 216 8.54 32.36 -8.63
C SER A 216 9.88 32.28 -7.87
N LEU A 217 10.08 31.23 -7.07
CA LEU A 217 11.37 31.00 -6.38
C LEU A 217 12.51 30.76 -7.36
N ILE A 218 12.29 30.01 -8.43
CA ILE A 218 13.28 29.76 -9.49
C ILE A 218 13.60 31.04 -10.23
N GLN A 219 12.61 31.90 -10.54
CA GLN A 219 12.83 33.21 -11.15
C GLN A 219 13.67 34.13 -10.28
N THR A 220 13.46 34.08 -8.97
CA THR A 220 14.20 34.92 -8.02
C THR A 220 15.63 34.43 -7.82
N ASN A 221 15.86 33.11 -7.86
CA ASN A 221 17.20 32.51 -7.69
C ASN A 221 17.31 31.21 -8.48
N THR A 222 17.91 31.27 -9.66
CA THR A 222 18.12 30.12 -10.55
C THR A 222 19.01 29.01 -9.95
N ASN A 223 19.86 29.34 -8.97
CA ASN A 223 20.73 28.38 -8.30
C ASN A 223 20.15 27.81 -7.00
N ILE A 224 18.88 28.07 -6.72
CA ILE A 224 18.22 27.58 -5.51
C ILE A 224 18.20 26.04 -5.48
N THR A 225 18.58 25.47 -4.34
CA THR A 225 18.54 24.00 -4.16
C THR A 225 17.16 23.51 -3.80
N THR A 226 16.87 22.23 -4.09
CA THR A 226 15.60 21.59 -3.71
C THR A 226 15.35 21.69 -2.19
N ALA A 227 16.37 21.59 -1.36
CA ALA A 227 16.23 21.74 0.09
C ALA A 227 15.83 23.16 0.50
N GLN A 228 16.42 24.19 -0.15
CA GLN A 228 16.07 25.59 0.10
C GLN A 228 14.66 25.94 -0.39
N MET A 229 14.26 25.44 -1.57
CA MET A 229 12.88 25.62 -2.06
C MET A 229 11.86 24.96 -1.11
N ALA A 230 12.13 23.74 -0.67
CA ALA A 230 11.26 23.03 0.26
C ALA A 230 11.11 23.79 1.59
N ALA A 231 12.22 24.30 2.13
CA ALA A 231 12.20 25.12 3.35
C ALA A 231 11.43 26.43 3.17
N SER A 232 11.59 27.13 2.03
CA SER A 232 10.89 28.37 1.73
C SER A 232 9.38 28.18 1.59
N LEU A 233 8.97 27.06 0.98
CA LEU A 233 7.55 26.74 0.77
C LEU A 233 6.93 25.97 1.97
N LYS A 234 7.73 25.64 2.99
CA LYS A 234 7.34 24.83 4.16
C LYS A 234 6.73 23.49 3.78
N ILE A 235 7.28 22.85 2.75
CA ILE A 235 6.87 21.53 2.25
C ILE A 235 8.02 20.53 2.36
N SER A 236 7.72 19.22 2.27
CA SER A 236 8.76 18.20 2.25
C SER A 236 9.56 18.23 0.95
N VAL A 237 10.83 17.80 1.02
CA VAL A 237 11.69 17.72 -0.17
C VAL A 237 11.13 16.72 -1.20
N SER A 238 10.45 15.67 -0.75
CA SER A 238 9.78 14.68 -1.61
C SER A 238 8.61 15.31 -2.38
N THR A 239 7.75 16.07 -1.71
CA THR A 239 6.66 16.83 -2.34
C THR A 239 7.20 17.79 -3.40
N LEU A 240 8.25 18.54 -3.05
CA LEU A 240 8.87 19.47 -4.01
C LEU A 240 9.44 18.76 -5.23
N ARG A 241 10.10 17.60 -5.04
CA ARG A 241 10.65 16.82 -6.17
C ARG A 241 9.55 16.34 -7.11
N ARG A 242 8.39 15.94 -6.61
CA ARG A 242 7.24 15.57 -7.43
C ARG A 242 6.76 16.76 -8.27
N GLU A 243 6.50 17.91 -7.65
CA GLU A 243 6.08 19.13 -8.36
C GLU A 243 7.09 19.56 -9.42
N LEU A 244 8.40 19.50 -9.09
CA LEU A 244 9.46 19.78 -10.07
C LEU A 244 9.47 18.77 -11.22
N SER A 245 9.20 17.48 -10.95
CA SER A 245 9.10 16.45 -12.00
C SER A 245 7.92 16.70 -12.94
N GLU A 246 6.79 17.13 -12.41
CA GLU A 246 5.61 17.50 -13.22
C GLU A 246 5.89 18.74 -14.07
N LEU A 247 6.48 19.79 -13.48
CA LEU A 247 6.90 20.99 -14.23
C LEU A 247 7.95 20.69 -15.30
N GLN A 248 8.84 19.72 -15.05
CA GLN A 248 9.80 19.25 -16.04
C GLN A 248 9.15 18.43 -17.17
N LYS A 249 8.19 17.58 -16.86
CA LYS A 249 7.40 16.82 -17.86
C LYS A 249 6.56 17.75 -18.73
N ALA A 250 6.06 18.83 -18.14
CA ALA A 250 5.31 19.88 -18.84
C ALA A 250 6.22 20.87 -19.58
N GLU A 251 7.53 20.64 -19.61
CA GLU A 251 8.56 21.49 -20.25
C GLU A 251 8.56 22.97 -19.76
N ILE A 252 8.00 23.22 -18.57
CA ILE A 252 7.93 24.56 -17.97
C ILE A 252 9.24 24.90 -17.24
N VAL A 253 9.86 23.90 -16.61
CA VAL A 253 11.10 24.08 -15.84
C VAL A 253 12.12 23.05 -16.27
N LYS A 254 13.38 23.47 -16.45
CA LYS A 254 14.49 22.59 -16.79
C LYS A 254 15.68 22.82 -15.88
N ARG A 255 16.38 21.74 -15.52
CA ARG A 255 17.65 21.84 -14.81
C ARG A 255 18.81 21.65 -15.76
N VAL A 256 19.72 22.62 -15.82
CA VAL A 256 20.91 22.60 -16.67
C VAL A 256 22.16 22.50 -15.80
N GLY A 257 23.04 21.54 -16.13
CA GLY A 257 24.29 21.30 -15.42
C GLY A 257 24.28 20.07 -14.53
N SER A 258 25.32 19.89 -13.71
CA SER A 258 25.48 18.74 -12.81
C SER A 258 24.67 18.91 -11.53
N ASP A 259 24.40 17.79 -10.81
CA ASP A 259 23.65 17.78 -9.56
C ASP A 259 24.20 18.74 -8.48
N LYS A 260 25.50 19.03 -8.50
CA LYS A 260 26.16 19.91 -7.52
C LYS A 260 26.32 21.37 -7.98
N LYS A 261 26.29 21.64 -9.30
CA LYS A 261 26.50 22.98 -9.88
C LYS A 261 25.48 23.35 -10.96
N GLY A 262 24.37 22.66 -11.04
CA GLY A 262 23.30 22.94 -11.98
C GLY A 262 22.39 24.07 -11.50
N HIS A 263 21.82 24.80 -12.46
CA HIS A 263 20.85 25.86 -12.24
C HIS A 263 19.52 25.53 -12.93
N TRP A 264 18.45 26.17 -12.49
CA TRP A 264 17.11 26.00 -13.03
C TRP A 264 16.84 27.05 -14.10
N ILE A 265 16.14 26.65 -15.15
CA ILE A 265 15.67 27.54 -16.21
C ILE A 265 14.16 27.34 -16.33
N ILE A 266 13.39 28.43 -16.48
CA ILE A 266 11.99 28.38 -16.86
C ILE A 266 11.93 28.56 -18.37
N GLU A 267 11.42 27.54 -19.05
CA GLU A 267 11.12 27.60 -20.48
C GLU A 267 9.70 28.18 -20.60
N THR A 268 9.58 29.43 -20.99
CA THR A 268 8.32 30.02 -21.42
C THR A 268 8.08 29.62 -22.86
N PRO A 269 6.90 29.06 -23.21
CA PRO A 269 6.56 28.76 -24.60
C PRO A 269 6.49 30.01 -25.47
#